data_8d4d8138b125906df3ed47ebcdc7fcf3
#
_entry.id   8d4d8138b125906df3ed47ebcdc7fcf3
#
_cell.length_a   1.000
_cell.length_b   1.000
_cell.length_c   1.000
_cell.angle_alpha   90.00
_cell.angle_beta   90.00
_cell.angle_gamma   90.00
#
_symmetry.space_group_name_H-M   'P 1'
#
loop_
_entity.id
_entity.type
_entity.pdbx_description
1 polymer ?
#
loop_
_entity_poly.entity_id
_entity_poly.type
_entity_poly.pdbx_seq_one_letter_code
_entity_poly.pdbx_strand_id
1 'polypeptide(L)'
;DYVYVNCFKEKVEHPSELAVRVSDRHFGIGSDGLILIKPSEVADFKMDMYNADGTQSEMCGNGIRCVGKYVYDYGLTDKTSVSIETLAGIKYLEFTFGDEEKNGRKTVELVRVNMGAPILAPEDVPVDLPDAGDIVQDYPIMVAGKEYRITCVSMGNPHCVSFVDDVDNFPLEEVGPLFENNPIFPRRVNAEFVELVSPTYAKMRVWERGTGETLACGIGTCATAVACILNGKTEDEVT
;
A
#
# COMPACT_ATOMS: atom_id res chain seq x y z
N ASP A 1 -8.05 7.91 4.55
CA ASP A 1 -7.77 9.34 4.80
C ASP A 1 -6.69 9.51 5.87
N TYR A 2 -5.77 10.50 5.70
CA TYR A 2 -4.73 10.79 6.69
C TYR A 2 -4.69 12.28 7.02
N VAL A 3 -4.37 12.59 8.28
CA VAL A 3 -3.98 13.94 8.69
C VAL A 3 -2.48 14.10 8.42
N TYR A 4 -2.08 15.17 7.72
CA TYR A 4 -0.69 15.46 7.41
C TYR A 4 -0.17 16.62 8.23
N VAL A 5 1.00 16.47 8.85
CA VAL A 5 1.66 17.55 9.60
C VAL A 5 3.03 17.84 8.99
N ASN A 6 3.24 19.12 8.65
CA ASN A 6 4.51 19.62 8.17
C ASN A 6 5.45 19.94 9.34
N CYS A 7 6.33 18.99 9.66
CA CYS A 7 7.28 19.11 10.77
C CYS A 7 8.50 20.01 10.47
N PHE A 8 8.56 20.67 9.32
CA PHE A 8 9.47 21.81 9.09
C PHE A 8 8.97 23.08 9.77
N LYS A 9 7.67 23.15 10.11
CA LYS A 9 7.02 24.29 10.75
C LYS A 9 6.50 23.95 12.15
N GLU A 10 6.08 22.71 12.35
CA GLU A 10 5.40 22.26 13.56
C GLU A 10 6.20 21.17 14.27
N LYS A 11 6.22 21.17 15.59
CA LYS A 11 6.81 20.12 16.40
C LYS A 11 5.73 19.19 16.94
N VAL A 12 5.86 17.90 16.70
CA VAL A 12 4.99 16.85 17.26
C VAL A 12 5.79 16.02 18.25
N GLU A 13 5.46 16.11 19.54
CA GLU A 13 6.22 15.44 20.61
C GLU A 13 5.71 14.01 20.88
N HIS A 14 4.39 13.77 20.76
CA HIS A 14 3.74 12.48 21.03
C HIS A 14 2.91 12.03 19.82
N PRO A 15 3.55 11.61 18.71
CA PRO A 15 2.83 11.34 17.47
C PRO A 15 1.84 10.17 17.57
N SER A 16 2.13 9.14 18.35
CA SER A 16 1.23 8.01 18.59
C SER A 16 -0.08 8.45 19.26
N GLU A 17 0.00 9.24 20.32
CA GLU A 17 -1.18 9.77 21.02
C GLU A 17 -1.94 10.78 20.15
N LEU A 18 -1.21 11.59 19.39
CA LEU A 18 -1.82 12.55 18.47
C LEU A 18 -2.58 11.81 17.36
N ALA A 19 -2.03 10.72 16.82
CA ALA A 19 -2.70 9.91 15.80
C ALA A 19 -4.04 9.39 16.29
N VAL A 20 -4.09 8.82 17.50
CA VAL A 20 -5.37 8.36 18.10
C VAL A 20 -6.37 9.49 18.23
N ARG A 21 -5.92 10.66 18.71
CA ARG A 21 -6.81 11.82 18.93
C ARG A 21 -7.35 12.41 17.63
N VAL A 22 -6.49 12.62 16.61
CA VAL A 22 -6.93 13.22 15.34
C VAL A 22 -7.76 12.26 14.50
N SER A 23 -7.56 10.95 14.68
CA SER A 23 -8.28 9.92 13.92
C SER A 23 -9.69 9.65 14.46
N ASP A 24 -9.98 10.05 15.70
CA ASP A 24 -11.34 9.91 16.26
C ASP A 24 -12.36 10.65 15.38
N ARG A 25 -13.35 9.91 14.85
CA ARG A 25 -14.35 10.45 13.90
C ARG A 25 -15.44 11.27 14.57
N HIS A 26 -15.52 11.26 15.91
CA HIS A 26 -16.52 12.00 16.68
C HIS A 26 -15.92 13.23 17.40
N PHE A 27 -14.72 13.08 17.94
CA PHE A 27 -14.07 14.09 18.79
C PHE A 27 -12.76 14.62 18.22
N GLY A 28 -12.24 14.04 17.11
CA GLY A 28 -11.07 14.47 16.38
C GLY A 28 -11.41 15.09 15.02
N ILE A 29 -10.45 14.98 14.10
CA ILE A 29 -10.62 15.35 12.69
C ILE A 29 -11.36 14.23 11.94
N GLY A 30 -11.13 12.99 12.33
CA GLY A 30 -11.62 11.78 11.66
C GLY A 30 -10.71 11.40 10.50
N SER A 31 -9.88 10.35 10.71
CA SER A 31 -8.95 9.86 9.70
C SER A 31 -8.57 8.41 9.97
N ASP A 32 -7.85 7.80 9.04
CA ASP A 32 -7.28 6.46 9.19
C ASP A 32 -5.89 6.50 9.86
N GLY A 33 -5.39 7.69 10.13
CA GLY A 33 -4.10 7.89 10.80
C GLY A 33 -3.47 9.27 10.58
N LEU A 34 -2.20 9.36 10.96
CA LEU A 34 -1.38 10.56 10.93
C LEU A 34 -0.11 10.33 10.12
N ILE A 35 0.24 11.25 9.24
CA ILE A 35 1.50 11.28 8.51
C ILE A 35 2.27 12.54 8.87
N LEU A 36 3.52 12.37 9.31
CA LEU A 36 4.45 13.46 9.60
C LEU A 36 5.45 13.61 8.45
N ILE A 37 5.54 14.81 7.89
CA ILE A 37 6.51 15.18 6.86
C ILE A 37 7.68 15.86 7.56
N LYS A 38 8.84 15.20 7.60
CA LYS A 38 10.01 15.57 8.39
C LYS A 38 11.24 15.82 7.52
N PRO A 39 12.25 16.56 8.04
CA PRO A 39 13.60 16.51 7.46
C PRO A 39 14.19 15.11 7.61
N SER A 40 15.09 14.74 6.67
CA SER A 40 15.87 13.50 6.69
C SER A 40 17.36 13.82 6.58
N GLU A 41 18.20 12.96 7.15
CA GLU A 41 19.66 13.03 6.98
C GLU A 41 20.16 12.17 5.82
N VAL A 42 19.31 11.28 5.28
CA VAL A 42 19.68 10.27 4.27
C VAL A 42 18.85 10.37 2.98
N ALA A 43 17.80 11.20 2.98
CA ALA A 43 16.91 11.43 1.85
C ALA A 43 16.50 12.91 1.79
N ASP A 44 15.73 13.31 0.75
CA ASP A 44 15.23 14.68 0.66
C ASP A 44 14.21 14.98 1.77
N PHE A 45 13.39 14.00 2.11
CA PHE A 45 12.35 14.08 3.15
C PHE A 45 12.25 12.76 3.90
N LYS A 46 11.53 12.81 5.04
CA LYS A 46 11.13 11.63 5.81
C LYS A 46 9.64 11.62 6.01
N MET A 47 9.02 10.45 5.85
CA MET A 47 7.64 10.18 6.17
C MET A 47 7.56 9.23 7.38
N ASP A 48 7.06 9.71 8.52
CA ASP A 48 6.64 8.84 9.62
C ASP A 48 5.11 8.73 9.59
N MET A 49 4.62 7.50 9.69
CA MET A 49 3.20 7.20 9.60
C MET A 49 2.71 6.47 10.84
N TYR A 50 1.53 6.87 11.33
CA TYR A 50 0.86 6.27 12.47
C TYR A 50 -0.58 5.94 12.11
N ASN A 51 -1.01 4.73 12.43
CA ASN A 51 -2.39 4.28 12.27
C ASN A 51 -3.33 4.98 13.27
N ALA A 52 -4.65 4.84 13.07
CA ALA A 52 -5.65 5.40 13.97
C ALA A 52 -5.57 4.89 15.41
N ASP A 53 -5.00 3.70 15.63
CA ASP A 53 -4.76 3.11 16.96
C ASP A 53 -3.44 3.59 17.61
N GLY A 54 -2.69 4.47 16.93
CA GLY A 54 -1.40 5.01 17.38
C GLY A 54 -0.19 4.12 17.07
N THR A 55 -0.37 2.95 16.49
CA THR A 55 0.75 2.11 16.06
C THR A 55 1.48 2.74 14.87
N GLN A 56 2.80 2.62 14.84
CA GLN A 56 3.59 3.10 13.70
C GLN A 56 3.55 2.08 12.58
N SER A 57 3.36 2.56 11.34
CA SER A 57 3.34 1.75 10.13
C SER A 57 4.56 2.02 9.26
N GLU A 58 4.98 0.99 8.53
CA GLU A 58 6.20 1.02 7.73
C GLU A 58 6.07 1.92 6.51
N MET A 59 4.92 1.87 5.82
CA MET A 59 4.71 2.57 4.55
C MET A 59 3.23 2.57 4.14
N CYS A 60 2.81 3.64 3.44
CA CYS A 60 1.52 3.73 2.75
C CYS A 60 1.73 4.26 1.33
N GLY A 61 1.43 3.46 0.32
CA GLY A 61 1.57 3.82 -1.09
C GLY A 61 0.72 5.03 -1.48
N ASN A 62 -0.49 5.14 -0.94
CA ASN A 62 -1.36 6.30 -1.15
C ASN A 62 -0.81 7.53 -0.43
N GLY A 63 -0.42 7.38 0.84
CA GLY A 63 0.08 8.45 1.68
C GLY A 63 1.35 9.10 1.14
N ILE A 64 2.30 8.31 0.66
CA ILE A 64 3.58 8.84 0.15
C ILE A 64 3.39 9.68 -1.14
N ARG A 65 2.39 9.36 -1.99
CA ARG A 65 2.06 10.19 -3.15
C ARG A 65 1.55 11.57 -2.73
N CYS A 66 0.72 11.62 -1.68
CA CYS A 66 0.25 12.89 -1.10
C CYS A 66 1.42 13.68 -0.48
N VAL A 67 2.37 13.02 0.19
CA VAL A 67 3.61 13.67 0.67
C VAL A 67 4.38 14.27 -0.50
N GLY A 68 4.61 13.50 -1.58
CA GLY A 68 5.29 13.97 -2.78
C GLY A 68 4.64 15.22 -3.38
N LYS A 69 3.32 15.18 -3.58
CA LYS A 69 2.56 16.34 -4.04
C LYS A 69 2.67 17.53 -3.07
N TYR A 70 2.55 17.28 -1.76
CA TYR A 70 2.62 18.33 -0.75
C TYR A 70 3.96 19.06 -0.77
N VAL A 71 5.09 18.33 -0.75
CA VAL A 71 6.42 18.96 -0.65
C VAL A 71 6.75 19.83 -1.86
N TYR A 72 6.24 19.48 -3.04
CA TYR A 72 6.39 20.29 -4.23
C TYR A 72 5.41 21.48 -4.25
N ASP A 73 4.11 21.24 -4.15
CA ASP A 73 3.05 22.26 -4.30
C ASP A 73 3.14 23.36 -3.22
N TYR A 74 3.69 23.02 -2.05
CA TYR A 74 3.90 23.99 -0.95
C TYR A 74 5.31 24.56 -0.88
N GLY A 75 6.14 24.31 -1.91
CA GLY A 75 7.44 24.95 -2.09
C GLY A 75 8.52 24.51 -1.11
N LEU A 76 8.43 23.27 -0.56
CA LEU A 76 9.52 22.68 0.23
C LEU A 76 10.66 22.19 -0.66
N THR A 77 10.40 21.98 -1.96
CA THR A 77 11.37 21.60 -2.97
C THR A 77 11.00 22.14 -4.35
N ASP A 78 12.00 22.31 -5.23
CA ASP A 78 11.83 22.61 -6.65
C ASP A 78 12.22 21.40 -7.54
N LYS A 79 12.61 20.27 -6.91
CA LYS A 79 12.99 19.05 -7.62
C LYS A 79 11.76 18.41 -8.27
N THR A 80 11.94 17.86 -9.46
CA THR A 80 10.91 17.06 -10.18
C THR A 80 10.91 15.60 -9.79
N SER A 81 11.88 15.18 -9.01
CA SER A 81 11.98 13.88 -8.35
C SER A 81 12.55 14.04 -6.96
N VAL A 82 12.06 13.25 -6.01
CA VAL A 82 12.52 13.30 -4.61
C VAL A 82 12.69 11.89 -4.05
N SER A 83 13.55 11.79 -3.04
CA SER A 83 13.69 10.60 -2.20
C SER A 83 13.00 10.84 -0.86
N ILE A 84 12.28 9.81 -0.37
CA ILE A 84 11.59 9.87 0.92
C ILE A 84 12.02 8.69 1.78
N GLU A 85 12.59 8.99 2.93
CA GLU A 85 12.89 7.99 3.97
C GLU A 85 11.59 7.51 4.60
N THR A 86 11.41 6.19 4.67
CA THR A 86 10.30 5.51 5.37
C THR A 86 10.87 4.37 6.22
N LEU A 87 10.06 3.77 7.10
CA LEU A 87 10.48 2.55 7.82
C LEU A 87 10.70 1.36 6.88
N ALA A 88 10.07 1.36 5.69
CA ALA A 88 10.28 0.37 4.64
C ALA A 88 11.43 0.75 3.67
N GLY A 89 12.38 1.60 4.13
CA GLY A 89 13.50 2.09 3.34
C GLY A 89 13.21 3.34 2.54
N ILE A 90 14.18 3.78 1.73
CA ILE A 90 14.07 4.98 0.91
C ILE A 90 13.24 4.67 -0.33
N LYS A 91 12.23 5.51 -0.60
CA LYS A 91 11.39 5.46 -1.81
C LYS A 91 11.71 6.65 -2.70
N TYR A 92 11.71 6.42 -4.00
CA TYR A 92 11.98 7.45 -5.01
C TYR A 92 10.67 7.78 -5.74
N LEU A 93 10.37 9.08 -5.81
CA LEU A 93 9.18 9.62 -6.43
C LEU A 93 9.55 10.48 -7.62
N GLU A 94 8.77 10.37 -8.71
CA GLU A 94 8.84 11.23 -9.88
C GLU A 94 7.51 11.95 -10.06
N PHE A 95 7.55 13.25 -10.43
CA PHE A 95 6.37 14.09 -10.55
C PHE A 95 6.02 14.37 -12.00
N THR A 96 4.75 14.21 -12.33
CA THR A 96 4.15 14.73 -13.56
C THR A 96 3.29 15.93 -13.18
N PHE A 97 3.40 17.01 -13.97
CA PHE A 97 2.76 18.28 -13.67
C PHE A 97 1.51 18.47 -14.52
N GLY A 98 0.45 18.93 -13.90
CA GLY A 98 -0.79 19.33 -14.56
C GLY A 98 -0.75 20.76 -15.11
N ASP A 99 -1.89 21.20 -15.60
CA ASP A 99 -2.07 22.57 -16.10
C ASP A 99 -2.47 23.56 -14.99
N GLU A 100 -2.86 23.05 -13.82
CA GLU A 100 -3.18 23.90 -12.66
C GLU A 100 -1.93 24.56 -12.10
N GLU A 101 -2.05 25.86 -11.80
CA GLU A 101 -1.00 26.64 -11.16
C GLU A 101 -1.40 27.07 -9.75
N LYS A 102 -0.45 26.96 -8.82
CA LYS A 102 -0.55 27.47 -7.46
C LYS A 102 0.67 28.33 -7.15
N ASN A 103 0.45 29.58 -6.76
CA ASN A 103 1.54 30.54 -6.46
C ASN A 103 2.52 30.73 -7.62
N GLY A 104 2.05 30.70 -8.88
CA GLY A 104 2.87 30.91 -10.08
C GLY A 104 3.72 29.72 -10.49
N ARG A 105 3.41 28.51 -10.00
CA ARG A 105 4.07 27.28 -10.42
C ARG A 105 3.04 26.17 -10.67
N LYS A 106 3.32 25.32 -11.64
CA LYS A 106 2.48 24.14 -11.94
C LYS A 106 2.39 23.22 -10.73
N THR A 107 1.22 22.65 -10.50
CA THR A 107 1.01 21.67 -9.44
C THR A 107 1.30 20.26 -9.91
N VAL A 108 1.67 19.38 -8.98
CA VAL A 108 1.84 17.95 -9.26
C VAL A 108 0.48 17.32 -9.51
N GLU A 109 0.31 16.68 -10.66
CA GLU A 109 -0.90 15.93 -11.02
C GLU A 109 -0.75 14.45 -10.69
N LEU A 110 0.37 13.83 -11.12
CA LEU A 110 0.65 12.42 -10.86
C LEU A 110 1.98 12.27 -10.12
N VAL A 111 2.03 11.25 -9.26
CA VAL A 111 3.26 10.85 -8.55
C VAL A 111 3.52 9.38 -8.84
N ARG A 112 4.61 9.11 -9.56
CA ARG A 112 5.14 7.77 -9.75
C ARG A 112 6.02 7.42 -8.56
N VAL A 113 5.81 6.26 -7.95
CA VAL A 113 6.58 5.77 -6.80
C VAL A 113 7.31 4.51 -7.19
N ASN A 114 8.64 4.48 -7.02
CA ASN A 114 9.40 3.25 -7.11
C ASN A 114 9.23 2.47 -5.80
N MET A 115 8.47 1.39 -5.85
CA MET A 115 8.16 0.56 -4.69
C MET A 115 9.29 -0.42 -4.33
N GLY A 116 10.30 -0.56 -5.21
CA GLY A 116 11.37 -1.54 -5.07
C GLY A 116 11.01 -2.90 -5.68
N ALA A 117 11.91 -3.86 -5.54
CA ALA A 117 11.70 -5.22 -6.02
C ALA A 117 10.71 -5.98 -5.11
N PRO A 118 9.84 -6.84 -5.68
CA PRO A 118 9.02 -7.74 -4.88
C PRO A 118 9.87 -8.79 -4.18
N ILE A 119 9.43 -9.21 -3.00
CA ILE A 119 10.00 -10.34 -2.26
C ILE A 119 9.04 -11.52 -2.45
N LEU A 120 9.57 -12.66 -2.89
CA LEU A 120 8.78 -13.83 -3.29
C LEU A 120 9.06 -15.08 -2.44
N ALA A 121 10.20 -15.10 -1.73
CA ALA A 121 10.57 -16.22 -0.87
C ALA A 121 9.52 -16.39 0.25
N PRO A 122 8.96 -17.62 0.43
CA PRO A 122 7.85 -17.84 1.38
C PRO A 122 8.14 -17.39 2.81
N GLU A 123 9.37 -17.57 3.28
CA GLU A 123 9.83 -17.17 4.62
C GLU A 123 9.84 -15.64 4.81
N ASP A 124 10.07 -14.88 3.74
CA ASP A 124 10.15 -13.42 3.77
C ASP A 124 8.79 -12.75 3.47
N VAL A 125 7.83 -13.50 2.89
CA VAL A 125 6.46 -12.99 2.66
C VAL A 125 5.66 -12.78 3.94
N PRO A 126 5.68 -13.44 5.10
CA PRO A 126 5.90 -14.80 5.53
C PRO A 126 4.66 -15.70 5.32
N VAL A 127 4.84 -16.83 4.71
CA VAL A 127 3.79 -17.82 4.49
C VAL A 127 4.31 -19.22 4.84
N ASP A 128 3.52 -19.96 5.61
CA ASP A 128 3.86 -21.32 6.07
C ASP A 128 3.23 -22.37 5.15
N LEU A 129 3.93 -22.67 4.05
CA LEU A 129 3.56 -23.68 3.04
C LEU A 129 4.83 -24.46 2.67
N PRO A 130 5.19 -25.50 3.42
CA PRO A 130 6.48 -26.21 3.27
C PRO A 130 6.68 -26.85 1.88
N ASP A 131 5.60 -27.14 1.17
CA ASP A 131 5.64 -27.78 -0.16
C ASP A 131 5.52 -26.75 -1.33
N ALA A 132 5.54 -25.46 -1.05
CA ALA A 132 5.34 -24.42 -2.08
C ALA A 132 6.59 -24.19 -2.98
N GLY A 133 7.78 -24.70 -2.59
CA GLY A 133 9.05 -24.43 -3.28
C GLY A 133 9.59 -23.04 -2.98
N ASP A 134 10.36 -22.45 -3.93
CA ASP A 134 11.04 -21.17 -3.74
C ASP A 134 10.10 -19.96 -3.79
N ILE A 135 8.89 -20.12 -4.35
CA ILE A 135 7.85 -19.10 -4.43
C ILE A 135 6.46 -19.74 -4.28
N VAL A 136 5.52 -19.01 -3.71
CA VAL A 136 4.10 -19.39 -3.69
C VAL A 136 3.42 -18.81 -4.91
N GLN A 137 3.29 -19.60 -5.97
CA GLN A 137 2.68 -19.19 -7.23
C GLN A 137 1.59 -20.20 -7.64
N ASP A 138 0.38 -19.67 -7.87
CA ASP A 138 -0.78 -20.49 -8.27
C ASP A 138 -1.00 -21.73 -7.39
N TYR A 139 -0.74 -21.58 -6.09
CA TYR A 139 -0.77 -22.66 -5.11
C TYR A 139 -2.20 -22.89 -4.60
N PRO A 140 -2.74 -24.12 -4.59
CA PRO A 140 -4.09 -24.39 -4.15
C PRO A 140 -4.21 -24.36 -2.61
N ILE A 141 -5.19 -23.64 -2.09
CA ILE A 141 -5.57 -23.67 -0.67
C ILE A 141 -7.08 -23.86 -0.52
N MET A 142 -7.49 -24.43 0.61
CA MET A 142 -8.91 -24.57 0.95
C MET A 142 -9.33 -23.47 1.93
N VAL A 143 -10.31 -22.64 1.55
CA VAL A 143 -10.91 -21.63 2.42
C VAL A 143 -12.43 -21.82 2.42
N ALA A 144 -13.01 -22.02 3.61
CA ALA A 144 -14.44 -22.28 3.78
C ALA A 144 -15.01 -23.41 2.88
N GLY A 145 -14.22 -24.47 2.64
CA GLY A 145 -14.65 -25.62 1.82
C GLY A 145 -14.57 -25.37 0.31
N LYS A 146 -14.08 -24.23 -0.15
CA LYS A 146 -13.83 -23.91 -1.56
C LYS A 146 -12.32 -23.82 -1.82
N GLU A 147 -11.87 -24.37 -2.96
CA GLU A 147 -10.49 -24.22 -3.41
C GLU A 147 -10.27 -22.84 -4.00
N TYR A 148 -9.18 -22.21 -3.59
CA TYR A 148 -8.63 -20.99 -4.18
C TYR A 148 -7.19 -21.21 -4.58
N ARG A 149 -6.75 -20.57 -5.64
CA ARG A 149 -5.36 -20.59 -6.07
C ARG A 149 -4.73 -19.26 -5.72
N ILE A 150 -3.60 -19.30 -5.00
CA ILE A 150 -2.97 -18.10 -4.44
C ILE A 150 -1.56 -17.90 -5.00
N THR A 151 -1.19 -16.63 -5.13
CA THR A 151 0.19 -16.19 -5.35
C THR A 151 0.54 -15.21 -4.24
N CYS A 152 1.64 -15.46 -3.52
CA CYS A 152 2.04 -14.66 -2.39
C CYS A 152 3.21 -13.75 -2.75
N VAL A 153 3.10 -12.48 -2.38
CA VAL A 153 4.10 -11.43 -2.69
C VAL A 153 4.26 -10.53 -1.48
N SER A 154 5.49 -10.15 -1.14
CA SER A 154 5.73 -9.07 -0.20
C SER A 154 6.27 -7.84 -0.94
N MET A 155 5.65 -6.71 -0.71
CA MET A 155 6.11 -5.38 -1.14
C MET A 155 6.59 -4.54 0.06
N GLY A 156 7.05 -5.24 1.11
CA GLY A 156 7.37 -4.70 2.43
C GLY A 156 6.36 -5.11 3.51
N ASN A 157 5.20 -5.60 3.08
CA ASN A 157 4.17 -6.25 3.89
C ASN A 157 3.58 -7.43 3.09
N PRO A 158 2.97 -8.44 3.77
CA PRO A 158 2.48 -9.65 3.10
C PRO A 158 1.19 -9.41 2.30
N HIS A 159 1.17 -9.93 1.07
CA HIS A 159 0.02 -9.94 0.18
C HIS A 159 -0.25 -11.35 -0.35
N CYS A 160 -1.53 -11.70 -0.46
CA CYS A 160 -2.03 -12.95 -1.03
C CYS A 160 -3.02 -12.62 -2.15
N VAL A 161 -2.63 -12.90 -3.37
CA VAL A 161 -3.43 -12.60 -4.57
C VAL A 161 -4.13 -13.87 -5.06
N SER A 162 -5.44 -13.79 -5.26
CA SER A 162 -6.27 -14.86 -5.82
C SER A 162 -7.08 -14.34 -7.01
N PHE A 163 -7.04 -15.08 -8.13
CA PHE A 163 -7.81 -14.73 -9.32
C PHE A 163 -9.24 -15.24 -9.20
N VAL A 164 -10.20 -14.38 -9.57
CA VAL A 164 -11.64 -14.67 -9.54
C VAL A 164 -12.30 -14.27 -10.87
N ASP A 165 -13.44 -14.87 -11.20
CA ASP A 165 -14.13 -14.60 -12.47
C ASP A 165 -14.95 -13.30 -12.46
N ASP A 166 -15.44 -12.88 -11.28
CA ASP A 166 -16.28 -11.69 -11.09
C ASP A 166 -15.93 -11.03 -9.76
N VAL A 167 -15.11 -10.01 -9.82
CA VAL A 167 -14.65 -9.31 -8.62
C VAL A 167 -15.71 -8.37 -8.05
N ASP A 168 -16.58 -7.83 -8.92
CA ASP A 168 -17.60 -6.87 -8.52
C ASP A 168 -18.66 -7.53 -7.61
N ASN A 169 -19.00 -8.83 -7.86
CA ASN A 169 -19.94 -9.60 -7.07
C ASN A 169 -19.26 -10.58 -6.09
N PHE A 170 -17.94 -10.52 -5.93
CA PHE A 170 -17.21 -11.38 -5.01
C PHE A 170 -17.61 -11.08 -3.54
N PRO A 171 -17.92 -12.10 -2.71
CA PRO A 171 -18.37 -11.92 -1.32
C PRO A 171 -17.17 -11.59 -0.40
N LEU A 172 -16.55 -10.43 -0.61
CA LEU A 172 -15.28 -10.04 0.03
C LEU A 172 -15.40 -9.94 1.55
N GLU A 173 -16.50 -9.41 2.08
CA GLU A 173 -16.71 -9.28 3.52
C GLU A 173 -16.82 -10.64 4.24
N GLU A 174 -17.24 -11.70 3.52
CA GLU A 174 -17.34 -13.06 4.05
C GLU A 174 -16.01 -13.82 3.93
N VAL A 175 -15.33 -13.67 2.79
CA VAL A 175 -14.14 -14.45 2.43
C VAL A 175 -12.84 -13.77 2.90
N GLY A 176 -12.76 -12.46 2.84
CA GLY A 176 -11.58 -11.67 3.19
C GLY A 176 -11.02 -11.96 4.58
N PRO A 177 -11.86 -11.95 5.66
CA PRO A 177 -11.42 -12.31 7.00
C PRO A 177 -10.84 -13.72 7.12
N LEU A 178 -11.34 -14.66 6.31
CA LEU A 178 -10.86 -16.05 6.32
C LEU A 178 -9.50 -16.19 5.65
N PHE A 179 -9.18 -15.34 4.67
CA PHE A 179 -7.84 -15.24 4.10
C PHE A 179 -6.90 -14.53 5.06
N GLU A 180 -7.28 -13.33 5.57
CA GLU A 180 -6.49 -12.56 6.50
C GLU A 180 -5.99 -13.39 7.68
N ASN A 181 -6.87 -14.20 8.27
CA ASN A 181 -6.62 -14.98 9.48
C ASN A 181 -6.32 -16.47 9.18
N ASN A 182 -6.02 -16.83 7.93
CA ASN A 182 -5.68 -18.21 7.60
C ASN A 182 -4.38 -18.61 8.31
N PRO A 183 -4.33 -19.80 8.97
CA PRO A 183 -3.16 -20.26 9.73
C PRO A 183 -1.85 -20.30 8.93
N ILE A 184 -1.91 -20.42 7.58
CA ILE A 184 -0.72 -20.38 6.73
C ILE A 184 -0.04 -19.01 6.73
N PHE A 185 -0.69 -17.95 7.21
CA PHE A 185 -0.14 -16.60 7.34
C PHE A 185 0.09 -16.24 8.81
N PRO A 186 1.25 -16.57 9.40
CA PRO A 186 1.51 -16.38 10.83
C PRO A 186 1.50 -14.90 11.28
N ARG A 187 1.66 -13.97 10.34
CA ARG A 187 1.59 -12.51 10.55
C ARG A 187 0.33 -11.88 9.94
N ARG A 188 -0.67 -12.69 9.61
CA ARG A 188 -1.83 -12.32 8.80
C ARG A 188 -1.42 -11.76 7.44
N VAL A 189 -2.35 -11.47 6.56
CA VAL A 189 -2.08 -11.09 5.18
C VAL A 189 -3.09 -10.05 4.69
N ASN A 190 -2.70 -9.21 3.73
CA ASN A 190 -3.63 -8.49 2.87
C ASN A 190 -4.05 -9.44 1.74
N ALA A 191 -5.33 -9.57 1.48
CA ALA A 191 -5.86 -10.47 0.47
C ALA A 191 -6.46 -9.68 -0.70
N GLU A 192 -5.90 -9.88 -1.89
CA GLU A 192 -6.34 -9.27 -3.13
C GLU A 192 -7.10 -10.29 -3.98
N PHE A 193 -8.31 -9.92 -4.41
CA PHE A 193 -9.13 -10.71 -5.33
C PHE A 193 -9.17 -9.98 -6.68
N VAL A 194 -8.77 -10.68 -7.75
CA VAL A 194 -8.44 -10.05 -9.02
C VAL A 194 -9.19 -10.69 -10.17
N GLU A 195 -9.92 -9.87 -10.92
CA GLU A 195 -10.53 -10.22 -12.21
C GLU A 195 -9.66 -9.70 -13.35
N LEU A 196 -9.29 -10.58 -14.26
CA LEU A 196 -8.53 -10.23 -15.45
C LEU A 196 -9.48 -9.80 -16.55
N VAL A 197 -9.39 -8.55 -16.97
CA VAL A 197 -10.23 -7.99 -18.02
C VAL A 197 -9.52 -8.06 -19.38
N SER A 198 -8.22 -7.80 -19.42
CA SER A 198 -7.36 -7.91 -20.61
C SER A 198 -5.90 -8.12 -20.21
N PRO A 199 -4.99 -8.38 -21.18
CA PRO A 199 -3.55 -8.48 -20.87
C PRO A 199 -2.93 -7.22 -20.26
N THR A 200 -3.60 -6.07 -20.34
CA THR A 200 -3.12 -4.78 -19.80
C THR A 200 -4.06 -4.18 -18.77
N TYR A 201 -5.13 -4.89 -18.39
CA TYR A 201 -6.11 -4.36 -17.44
C TYR A 201 -6.66 -5.44 -16.50
N ALA A 202 -6.58 -5.18 -15.21
CA ALA A 202 -7.14 -6.02 -14.16
C ALA A 202 -7.97 -5.18 -13.18
N LYS A 203 -9.06 -5.76 -12.68
CA LYS A 203 -9.84 -5.20 -11.59
C LYS A 203 -9.46 -5.89 -10.30
N MET A 204 -9.38 -5.14 -9.20
CA MET A 204 -9.00 -5.67 -7.89
C MET A 204 -9.93 -5.14 -6.80
N ARG A 205 -10.32 -6.01 -5.88
CA ARG A 205 -10.81 -5.64 -4.54
C ARG A 205 -9.88 -6.23 -3.50
N VAL A 206 -9.69 -5.52 -2.40
CA VAL A 206 -8.72 -5.88 -1.36
C VAL A 206 -9.36 -5.91 0.02
N TRP A 207 -8.99 -6.92 0.78
CA TRP A 207 -9.20 -7.01 2.23
C TRP A 207 -7.87 -6.73 2.93
N GLU A 208 -7.73 -5.53 3.47
CA GLU A 208 -6.48 -5.12 4.13
C GLU A 208 -6.40 -5.65 5.56
N ARG A 209 -5.22 -6.12 5.91
CA ARG A 209 -4.88 -6.67 7.22
C ARG A 209 -5.18 -5.67 8.35
N GLY A 210 -6.13 -6.02 9.23
CA GLY A 210 -6.53 -5.21 10.38
C GLY A 210 -7.48 -4.05 10.07
N THR A 211 -7.85 -3.86 8.79
CA THR A 211 -8.70 -2.74 8.38
C THR A 211 -9.99 -3.22 7.71
N GLY A 212 -9.94 -4.31 6.97
CA GLY A 212 -11.05 -4.81 6.17
C GLY A 212 -11.01 -4.30 4.72
N GLU A 213 -12.16 -4.28 4.03
CA GLU A 213 -12.22 -3.77 2.67
C GLU A 213 -11.92 -2.27 2.62
N THR A 214 -11.00 -1.91 1.72
CA THR A 214 -10.67 -0.51 1.41
C THR A 214 -10.84 -0.25 -0.09
N LEU A 215 -11.12 1.01 -0.46
CA LEU A 215 -11.37 1.38 -1.86
C LEU A 215 -10.12 1.41 -2.72
N ALA A 216 -8.94 1.49 -2.11
CA ALA A 216 -7.66 1.53 -2.83
C ALA A 216 -6.48 1.17 -1.91
N CYS A 217 -5.70 0.18 -2.33
CA CYS A 217 -4.43 -0.20 -1.71
C CYS A 217 -3.30 -0.12 -2.75
N GLY A 218 -2.47 0.94 -2.69
CA GLY A 218 -1.39 1.13 -3.67
C GLY A 218 -0.33 0.03 -3.61
N ILE A 219 -0.05 -0.54 -2.43
CA ILE A 219 0.88 -1.65 -2.25
C ILE A 219 0.25 -2.95 -2.77
N GLY A 220 -1.03 -3.19 -2.46
CA GLY A 220 -1.79 -4.33 -2.99
C GLY A 220 -1.89 -4.31 -4.53
N THR A 221 -2.00 -3.12 -5.14
CA THR A 221 -1.95 -2.97 -6.61
C THR A 221 -0.60 -3.45 -7.18
N CYS A 222 0.52 -3.12 -6.52
CA CYS A 222 1.84 -3.60 -6.93
C CYS A 222 1.96 -5.13 -6.77
N ALA A 223 1.50 -5.70 -5.65
CA ALA A 223 1.49 -7.13 -5.44
C ALA A 223 0.62 -7.86 -6.47
N THR A 224 -0.54 -7.30 -6.81
CA THR A 224 -1.44 -7.79 -7.86
C THR A 224 -0.75 -7.82 -9.23
N ALA A 225 -0.09 -6.71 -9.62
CA ALA A 225 0.64 -6.66 -10.89
C ALA A 225 1.73 -7.73 -10.95
N VAL A 226 2.53 -7.88 -9.88
CA VAL A 226 3.55 -8.93 -9.77
C VAL A 226 2.93 -10.32 -9.91
N ALA A 227 1.83 -10.60 -9.21
CA ALA A 227 1.15 -11.89 -9.29
C ALA A 227 0.59 -12.16 -10.70
N CYS A 228 0.03 -11.14 -11.37
CA CYS A 228 -0.44 -11.25 -12.74
C CYS A 228 0.70 -11.64 -13.71
N ILE A 229 1.83 -10.94 -13.61
CA ILE A 229 3.01 -11.18 -14.46
C ILE A 229 3.60 -12.55 -14.19
N LEU A 230 3.82 -12.95 -12.92
CA LEU A 230 4.34 -14.26 -12.54
C LEU A 230 3.49 -15.41 -13.12
N ASN A 231 2.18 -15.24 -13.14
CA ASN A 231 1.26 -16.24 -13.68
C ASN A 231 1.03 -16.11 -15.19
N GLY A 232 1.77 -15.24 -15.89
CA GLY A 232 1.67 -15.04 -17.33
C GLY A 232 0.29 -14.56 -17.79
N LYS A 233 -0.43 -13.85 -16.94
CA LYS A 233 -1.81 -13.40 -17.17
C LYS A 233 -1.90 -12.00 -17.78
N THR A 234 -0.88 -11.19 -17.58
CA THR A 234 -0.80 -9.82 -18.12
C THR A 234 0.58 -9.57 -18.72
N GLU A 235 0.68 -8.46 -19.46
CA GLU A 235 1.93 -7.84 -19.86
C GLU A 235 2.64 -7.21 -18.64
N ASP A 236 3.87 -6.70 -18.83
CA ASP A 236 4.69 -6.08 -17.76
C ASP A 236 4.13 -4.72 -17.31
N GLU A 237 3.23 -4.13 -18.08
CA GLU A 237 2.49 -2.90 -17.75
C GLU A 237 0.99 -3.22 -17.70
N VAL A 238 0.39 -3.04 -16.53
CA VAL A 238 -1.02 -3.34 -16.26
C VAL A 238 -1.67 -2.21 -15.45
N THR A 239 -2.91 -1.88 -15.80
CA THR A 239 -3.76 -0.91 -15.10
C THR A 239 -4.79 -1.62 -14.24
#